data_cbffa06c5e52aba0116a50e860c32493
#
_entry.id   cbffa06c5e52aba0116a50e860c32493
#
_cell.length_a   1.000
_cell.length_b   1.000
_cell.length_c   1.000
_cell.angle_alpha   90.00
_cell.angle_beta   90.00
_cell.angle_gamma   90.00
#
_symmetry.space_group_name_H-M   'P 1'
#
loop_
_entity.id
_entity.type
_entity.pdbx_description
1 polymer ?
#
loop_
_entity_poly.entity_id
_entity_poly.type
_entity_poly.pdbx_seq_one_letter_code
_entity_poly.pdbx_strand_id
1 'polypeptide(L)'
;MGANSGGVSELQAFLNVHPRRLYRQGAAGSIPIKAIRAALNPTRSEPRPELLEELVASIKSTGLIQPLIVRPVPGFPHQFEVVAGERRLRAAQLAGLAEIPAIIREFNDQEALAVSLIENIQREELSPSDEARALKRLIGEFSLTHEQVAQAIGRSRAAVTNLLRLLDLPAEVTSMIESRAISMGHARALLSLEEDAERVRLAQMVATRQWSVRETESQVRKATQARKATQGGRGPAAPPLLEVISEVMRAPGMRVELHQRANGTGKIVIEFDDAQTRDALLERLGPLGR
;
A
#
# COMPACT_ATOMS: atom_id res chain seq x y z
N MET A 1 31.65 5.44 9.72
CA MET A 1 30.46 4.86 9.04
C MET A 1 30.51 3.36 9.28
N GLY A 2 29.73 2.83 10.24
CA GLY A 2 29.76 1.40 10.55
C GLY A 2 29.16 1.09 11.93
N ALA A 3 27.88 1.45 12.14
CA ALA A 3 27.21 1.13 13.41
C ALA A 3 25.68 1.06 13.24
N ASN A 4 25.16 0.23 12.33
CA ASN A 4 23.71 0.02 12.28
C ASN A 4 23.26 -1.35 11.72
N SER A 5 24.17 -2.28 11.49
CA SER A 5 23.80 -3.62 10.98
C SER A 5 23.37 -4.60 12.09
N GLY A 6 23.78 -4.40 13.34
CA GLY A 6 23.43 -5.26 14.46
C GLY A 6 21.97 -5.10 14.90
N GLY A 7 21.48 -3.87 15.04
CA GLY A 7 20.13 -3.58 15.53
C GLY A 7 18.99 -4.06 14.62
N VAL A 8 19.20 -4.05 13.31
CA VAL A 8 18.20 -4.54 12.34
C VAL A 8 18.05 -6.06 12.41
N SER A 9 19.16 -6.80 12.62
CA SER A 9 19.15 -8.26 12.77
C SER A 9 18.45 -8.70 14.06
N GLU A 10 18.65 -8.00 15.17
CA GLU A 10 18.01 -8.28 16.46
C GLU A 10 16.51 -7.96 16.40
N LEU A 11 16.13 -6.84 15.82
CA LEU A 11 14.73 -6.47 15.62
C LEU A 11 14.01 -7.46 14.67
N GLN A 12 14.69 -7.93 13.62
CA GLN A 12 14.16 -8.97 12.72
C GLN A 12 13.93 -10.30 13.46
N ALA A 13 14.87 -10.71 14.30
CA ALA A 13 14.72 -11.91 15.13
C ALA A 13 13.56 -11.73 16.12
N PHE A 14 13.39 -10.53 16.67
CA PHE A 14 12.30 -10.16 17.56
C PHE A 14 10.93 -10.18 16.86
N LEU A 15 10.82 -9.60 15.67
CA LEU A 15 9.57 -9.53 14.88
C LEU A 15 9.13 -10.89 14.33
N ASN A 16 10.06 -11.84 14.15
CA ASN A 16 9.76 -13.23 13.80
C ASN A 16 9.10 -14.02 14.96
N VAL A 17 9.06 -13.44 16.15
CA VAL A 17 8.32 -14.02 17.29
C VAL A 17 6.85 -13.64 17.12
N HIS A 18 5.98 -14.63 16.84
CA HIS A 18 4.54 -14.43 16.69
C HIS A 18 3.98 -13.56 17.85
N PRO A 19 3.15 -12.52 17.60
CA PRO A 19 2.65 -11.59 18.63
C PRO A 19 2.08 -12.26 19.89
N ARG A 20 1.44 -13.42 19.75
CA ARG A 20 0.96 -14.22 20.90
C ARG A 20 2.08 -14.73 21.80
N ARG A 21 3.32 -14.81 21.35
CA ARG A 21 4.48 -15.18 22.19
C ARG A 21 4.99 -13.99 23.01
N LEU A 22 4.69 -12.75 22.63
CA LEU A 22 5.01 -11.57 23.42
C LEU A 22 4.38 -11.64 24.83
N TYR A 23 3.19 -12.24 24.93
CA TYR A 23 2.50 -12.48 26.21
C TYR A 23 3.03 -13.70 27.00
N ARG A 24 3.86 -14.55 26.39
CA ARG A 24 4.37 -15.78 27.05
C ARG A 24 5.79 -15.67 27.59
N GLN A 25 6.54 -14.64 27.20
CA GLN A 25 7.94 -14.44 27.59
C GLN A 25 8.05 -13.15 28.40
N GLY A 26 8.06 -13.25 29.71
CA GLY A 26 8.22 -12.14 30.65
C GLY A 26 7.81 -12.55 32.04
N ALA A 27 8.24 -11.81 33.07
CA ALA A 27 7.79 -11.99 34.43
C ALA A 27 6.37 -11.45 34.56
N ALA A 28 5.39 -12.31 34.82
CA ALA A 28 4.04 -11.90 35.12
C ALA A 28 3.98 -11.47 36.61
N GLY A 29 3.39 -10.30 36.87
CA GLY A 29 3.25 -9.79 38.23
C GLY A 29 2.13 -8.76 38.34
N SER A 30 1.74 -8.45 39.57
CA SER A 30 0.89 -7.28 39.88
C SER A 30 1.77 -6.08 40.09
N ILE A 31 1.48 -4.97 39.48
CA ILE A 31 2.27 -3.73 39.55
C ILE A 31 1.37 -2.60 40.04
N PRO A 32 1.85 -1.79 41.00
CA PRO A 32 1.13 -0.60 41.42
C PRO A 32 0.89 0.35 40.23
N ILE A 33 -0.36 0.76 40.07
CA ILE A 33 -0.76 1.58 38.90
C ILE A 33 0.01 2.89 38.81
N LYS A 34 0.39 3.45 39.98
CA LYS A 34 1.20 4.67 40.10
C LYS A 34 2.63 4.51 39.60
N ALA A 35 3.12 3.28 39.52
CA ALA A 35 4.45 2.96 39.01
C ALA A 35 4.48 2.86 37.47
N ILE A 36 3.32 2.90 36.79
CA ILE A 36 3.21 2.76 35.34
C ILE A 36 2.91 4.12 34.72
N ARG A 37 3.78 4.57 33.83
CA ARG A 37 3.58 5.77 33.01
C ARG A 37 3.06 5.39 31.62
N ALA A 38 2.34 6.33 30.99
CA ALA A 38 1.91 6.20 29.60
C ALA A 38 3.12 6.11 28.65
N ALA A 39 2.92 5.58 27.45
CA ALA A 39 3.93 5.51 26.41
C ALA A 39 4.41 6.92 26.01
N LEU A 40 5.72 7.06 25.73
CA LEU A 40 6.32 8.32 25.27
C LEU A 40 5.75 8.78 23.92
N ASN A 41 5.33 7.85 23.08
CA ASN A 41 4.73 8.11 21.77
C ASN A 41 3.36 7.44 21.68
N PRO A 42 2.29 8.11 22.14
CA PRO A 42 0.95 7.56 21.99
C PRO A 42 0.62 7.42 20.51
N THR A 43 0.38 6.19 20.08
CA THR A 43 0.09 5.88 18.67
C THR A 43 -1.36 6.18 18.26
N ARG A 44 -2.12 6.93 19.08
CA ARG A 44 -3.57 7.06 18.95
C ARG A 44 -4.14 8.46 19.01
N SER A 45 -5.16 8.67 18.16
CA SER A 45 -6.26 9.61 18.38
C SER A 45 -7.04 9.23 19.65
N GLU A 46 -7.60 10.19 20.36
CA GLU A 46 -8.38 9.95 21.58
C GLU A 46 -9.45 8.89 21.41
N PRO A 47 -9.56 7.93 22.33
CA PRO A 47 -10.59 6.89 22.26
C PRO A 47 -11.98 7.52 22.39
N ARG A 48 -12.98 6.96 21.69
CA ARG A 48 -14.38 7.34 21.87
C ARG A 48 -14.74 7.17 23.36
N PRO A 49 -15.31 8.20 24.01
CA PRO A 49 -15.58 8.18 25.44
C PRO A 49 -16.43 6.98 25.88
N GLU A 50 -17.44 6.63 25.09
CA GLU A 50 -18.38 5.54 25.35
C GLU A 50 -17.70 4.17 25.51
N LEU A 51 -16.75 3.86 24.61
CA LEU A 51 -16.00 2.59 24.67
C LEU A 51 -15.01 2.54 25.86
N LEU A 52 -14.63 3.67 26.41
CA LEU A 52 -13.80 3.73 27.60
C LEU A 52 -14.65 3.48 28.85
N GLU A 53 -15.85 4.04 28.92
CA GLU A 53 -16.81 3.84 30.01
C GLU A 53 -17.26 2.38 30.15
N GLU A 54 -17.56 1.71 29.04
CA GLU A 54 -17.87 0.27 29.04
C GLU A 54 -16.68 -0.55 29.61
N LEU A 55 -15.47 -0.23 29.22
CA LEU A 55 -14.28 -0.91 29.70
C LEU A 55 -14.06 -0.65 31.21
N VAL A 56 -14.30 0.57 31.68
CA VAL A 56 -14.24 0.93 33.11
C VAL A 56 -15.28 0.12 33.91
N ALA A 57 -16.52 0.01 33.42
CA ALA A 57 -17.56 -0.78 34.05
C ALA A 57 -17.20 -2.25 34.14
N SER A 58 -16.67 -2.81 33.07
CA SER A 58 -16.18 -4.19 33.02
C SER A 58 -15.03 -4.43 34.02
N ILE A 59 -14.06 -3.52 34.08
CA ILE A 59 -12.92 -3.64 35.01
C ILE A 59 -13.37 -3.53 36.47
N LYS A 60 -14.37 -2.68 36.78
CA LYS A 60 -14.94 -2.59 38.13
C LYS A 60 -15.63 -3.87 38.57
N SER A 61 -16.29 -4.58 37.65
CA SER A 61 -17.04 -5.78 37.99
C SER A 61 -16.19 -7.05 38.05
N THR A 62 -15.24 -7.22 37.14
CA THR A 62 -14.48 -8.47 36.96
C THR A 62 -12.97 -8.33 37.16
N GLY A 63 -12.49 -7.12 37.39
CA GLY A 63 -11.04 -6.83 37.39
C GLY A 63 -10.43 -6.81 35.97
N LEU A 64 -9.13 -6.59 35.91
CA LEU A 64 -8.39 -6.62 34.66
C LEU A 64 -7.93 -8.04 34.35
N ILE A 65 -8.65 -8.75 33.46
CA ILE A 65 -8.35 -10.13 33.09
C ILE A 65 -7.11 -10.23 32.19
N GLN A 66 -6.98 -9.33 31.22
CA GLN A 66 -5.88 -9.34 30.25
C GLN A 66 -4.75 -8.42 30.73
N PRO A 67 -3.53 -8.95 31.02
CA PRO A 67 -2.43 -8.16 31.53
C PRO A 67 -1.96 -7.10 30.54
N LEU A 68 -1.34 -6.02 31.06
CA LEU A 68 -0.59 -5.07 30.27
C LEU A 68 0.77 -5.65 29.88
N ILE A 69 1.37 -5.12 28.83
CA ILE A 69 2.79 -5.32 28.54
C ILE A 69 3.51 -4.02 28.92
N VAL A 70 4.50 -4.13 29.82
CA VAL A 70 5.26 -3.00 30.30
C VAL A 70 6.77 -3.29 30.20
N ARG A 71 7.56 -2.23 30.11
CA ARG A 71 9.03 -2.29 30.20
C ARG A 71 9.54 -1.49 31.39
N PRO A 72 10.66 -1.87 32.01
CA PRO A 72 11.33 -1.03 32.98
C PRO A 72 11.78 0.30 32.36
N VAL A 73 11.70 1.38 33.12
CA VAL A 73 12.20 2.68 32.68
C VAL A 73 13.70 2.79 33.02
N PRO A 74 14.57 3.01 32.03
CA PRO A 74 15.99 3.17 32.29
C PRO A 74 16.26 4.30 33.27
N GLY A 75 17.09 4.02 34.31
CA GLY A 75 17.44 5.01 35.34
C GLY A 75 16.40 5.27 36.44
N PHE A 76 15.23 4.63 36.39
CA PHE A 76 14.17 4.78 37.38
C PHE A 76 13.75 3.42 37.92
N PRO A 77 14.38 2.92 39.01
CA PRO A 77 14.02 1.65 39.61
C PRO A 77 12.54 1.65 40.05
N HIS A 78 11.86 0.53 39.79
CA HIS A 78 10.44 0.34 40.11
C HIS A 78 9.45 1.22 39.29
N GLN A 79 9.89 1.89 38.24
CA GLN A 79 9.00 2.54 37.29
C GLN A 79 8.94 1.76 35.97
N PHE A 80 7.76 1.71 35.43
CA PHE A 80 7.47 0.98 34.21
C PHE A 80 6.80 1.90 33.17
N GLU A 81 6.99 1.61 31.91
CA GLU A 81 6.32 2.27 30.80
C GLU A 81 5.45 1.26 30.07
N VAL A 82 4.19 1.64 29.77
CA VAL A 82 3.30 0.79 29.02
C VAL A 82 3.77 0.68 27.56
N VAL A 83 3.93 -0.54 27.08
CA VAL A 83 4.25 -0.86 25.67
C VAL A 83 2.99 -1.25 24.92
N ALA A 84 2.10 -2.01 25.56
CA ALA A 84 0.80 -2.37 24.99
C ALA A 84 -0.30 -2.42 26.05
N GLY A 85 -1.48 -1.91 25.69
CA GLY A 85 -2.65 -1.88 26.58
C GLY A 85 -2.94 -0.53 27.21
N GLU A 86 -2.59 0.60 26.59
CA GLU A 86 -2.80 1.96 27.11
C GLU A 86 -4.26 2.25 27.50
N ARG A 87 -5.25 1.80 26.69
CA ARG A 87 -6.68 1.91 27.05
C ARG A 87 -7.02 1.18 28.34
N ARG A 88 -6.44 -0.01 28.56
CA ARG A 88 -6.62 -0.80 29.77
C ARG A 88 -6.01 -0.11 30.98
N LEU A 89 -4.84 0.50 30.81
CA LEU A 89 -4.22 1.31 31.87
C LEU A 89 -5.12 2.48 32.26
N ARG A 90 -5.60 3.27 31.29
CA ARG A 90 -6.48 4.42 31.54
C ARG A 90 -7.82 4.00 32.17
N ALA A 91 -8.41 2.91 31.68
CA ALA A 91 -9.65 2.39 32.27
C ALA A 91 -9.43 1.87 33.71
N ALA A 92 -8.32 1.20 34.00
CA ALA A 92 -7.98 0.75 35.35
C ALA A 92 -7.73 1.92 36.30
N GLN A 93 -7.11 3.02 35.84
CA GLN A 93 -6.96 4.26 36.61
C GLN A 93 -8.33 4.88 36.94
N LEU A 94 -9.23 4.98 35.99
CA LEU A 94 -10.58 5.48 36.19
C LEU A 94 -11.45 4.55 37.04
N ALA A 95 -11.19 3.25 36.99
CA ALA A 95 -11.84 2.26 37.85
C ALA A 95 -11.35 2.31 39.32
N GLY A 96 -10.23 2.98 39.60
CA GLY A 96 -9.65 3.13 40.93
C GLY A 96 -8.87 1.92 41.41
N LEU A 97 -8.34 1.07 40.50
CA LEU A 97 -7.51 -0.07 40.91
C LEU A 97 -6.18 0.44 41.50
N ALA A 98 -5.70 -0.21 42.57
CA ALA A 98 -4.40 0.09 43.18
C ALA A 98 -3.25 -0.59 42.41
N GLU A 99 -3.51 -1.82 41.92
CA GLU A 99 -2.56 -2.64 41.22
C GLU A 99 -3.22 -3.28 39.98
N ILE A 100 -2.43 -3.60 39.00
CA ILE A 100 -2.90 -4.26 37.78
C ILE A 100 -1.95 -5.37 37.33
N PRO A 101 -2.46 -6.47 36.78
CA PRO A 101 -1.64 -7.52 36.21
C PRO A 101 -0.87 -7.01 34.98
N ALA A 102 0.43 -7.22 34.98
CA ALA A 102 1.31 -6.83 33.90
C ALA A 102 2.36 -7.91 33.59
N ILE A 103 2.80 -7.94 32.36
CA ILE A 103 3.95 -8.71 31.90
C ILE A 103 5.11 -7.75 31.74
N ILE A 104 6.12 -7.91 32.58
CA ILE A 104 7.33 -7.11 32.56
C ILE A 104 8.29 -7.72 31.56
N ARG A 105 8.74 -6.92 30.60
CA ARG A 105 9.71 -7.36 29.60
C ARG A 105 10.67 -6.21 29.27
N GLU A 106 11.93 -6.57 29.10
CA GLU A 106 12.91 -5.62 28.60
C GLU A 106 12.70 -5.41 27.09
N PHE A 107 12.55 -4.16 26.71
CA PHE A 107 12.47 -3.71 25.33
C PHE A 107 13.36 -2.49 25.18
N ASN A 108 14.14 -2.45 24.12
CA ASN A 108 14.71 -1.18 23.68
C ASN A 108 13.62 -0.28 23.05
N ASP A 109 13.94 0.99 22.79
CA ASP A 109 12.94 1.94 22.30
C ASP A 109 12.35 1.54 20.94
N GLN A 110 13.15 0.95 20.06
CA GLN A 110 12.71 0.48 18.76
C GLN A 110 11.77 -0.74 18.89
N GLU A 111 12.10 -1.69 19.71
CA GLU A 111 11.25 -2.85 19.98
C GLU A 111 9.93 -2.46 20.61
N ALA A 112 9.94 -1.55 21.60
CA ALA A 112 8.72 -1.05 22.23
C ALA A 112 7.80 -0.37 21.22
N LEU A 113 8.36 0.47 20.35
CA LEU A 113 7.61 1.13 19.28
C LEU A 113 7.06 0.13 18.27
N ALA A 114 7.86 -0.88 17.87
CA ALA A 114 7.41 -1.93 16.94
C ALA A 114 6.25 -2.73 17.53
N VAL A 115 6.33 -3.16 18.78
CA VAL A 115 5.24 -3.88 19.50
C VAL A 115 3.97 -3.05 19.53
N SER A 116 4.08 -1.77 19.88
CA SER A 116 2.94 -0.85 19.93
C SER A 116 2.27 -0.68 18.57
N LEU A 117 3.05 -0.52 17.50
CA LEU A 117 2.53 -0.41 16.13
C LEU A 117 1.85 -1.70 15.67
N ILE A 118 2.46 -2.86 15.92
CA ILE A 118 1.90 -4.17 15.55
C ILE A 118 0.59 -4.43 16.29
N GLU A 119 0.55 -4.17 17.62
CA GLU A 119 -0.69 -4.30 18.41
C GLU A 119 -1.79 -3.43 17.84
N ASN A 120 -1.46 -2.20 17.47
CA ASN A 120 -2.42 -1.27 16.90
C ASN A 120 -2.94 -1.76 15.51
N ILE A 121 -2.07 -2.29 14.65
CA ILE A 121 -2.46 -2.84 13.33
C ILE A 121 -3.37 -4.08 13.48
N GLN A 122 -3.21 -4.88 14.53
CA GLN A 122 -4.00 -6.10 14.75
C GLN A 122 -5.41 -5.83 15.30
N ARG A 123 -5.83 -4.58 15.45
CA ARG A 123 -7.17 -4.23 15.92
C ARG A 123 -8.21 -4.40 14.82
N GLU A 124 -9.35 -4.94 15.18
CA GLU A 124 -10.47 -5.17 14.26
C GLU A 124 -11.18 -3.87 13.81
N GLU A 125 -10.93 -2.74 14.50
CA GLU A 125 -11.64 -1.47 14.26
C GLU A 125 -10.90 -0.48 13.35
N LEU A 126 -9.71 -0.82 12.84
CA LEU A 126 -8.97 0.08 11.95
C LEU A 126 -9.63 0.18 10.57
N SER A 127 -9.75 1.40 10.06
CA SER A 127 -10.07 1.57 8.65
C SER A 127 -8.94 1.03 7.77
N PRO A 128 -9.24 0.56 6.53
CA PRO A 128 -8.19 0.10 5.62
C PRO A 128 -7.10 1.14 5.35
N SER A 129 -7.44 2.42 5.34
CA SER A 129 -6.49 3.52 5.15
C SER A 129 -5.62 3.76 6.38
N ASP A 130 -6.18 3.63 7.60
CA ASP A 130 -5.40 3.73 8.84
C ASP A 130 -4.44 2.56 8.98
N GLU A 131 -4.90 1.36 8.66
CA GLU A 131 -4.06 0.16 8.61
C GLU A 131 -2.91 0.33 7.61
N ALA A 132 -3.17 0.84 6.41
CA ALA A 132 -2.15 1.12 5.40
C ALA A 132 -1.13 2.16 5.90
N ARG A 133 -1.57 3.23 6.57
CA ARG A 133 -0.69 4.24 7.16
C ARG A 133 0.20 3.66 8.26
N ALA A 134 -0.36 2.83 9.14
CA ALA A 134 0.40 2.18 10.20
C ALA A 134 1.44 1.20 9.63
N LEU A 135 1.09 0.44 8.58
CA LEU A 135 2.03 -0.43 7.86
C LEU A 135 3.15 0.36 7.19
N LYS A 136 2.83 1.48 6.53
CA LYS A 136 3.83 2.36 5.90
C LYS A 136 4.80 2.92 6.93
N ARG A 137 4.28 3.31 8.09
CA ARG A 137 5.08 3.78 9.22
C ARG A 137 6.02 2.68 9.74
N LEU A 138 5.49 1.48 9.97
CA LEU A 138 6.27 0.33 10.43
C LEU A 138 7.41 -0.01 9.45
N ILE A 139 7.15 0.01 8.15
CA ILE A 139 8.17 -0.21 7.12
C ILE A 139 9.23 0.89 7.14
N GLY A 140 8.82 2.15 7.19
CA GLY A 140 9.74 3.30 7.12
C GLY A 140 10.63 3.43 8.35
N GLU A 141 10.06 3.28 9.58
CA GLU A 141 10.80 3.44 10.83
C GLU A 141 11.80 2.30 11.08
N PHE A 142 11.47 1.10 10.61
CA PHE A 142 12.31 -0.09 10.88
C PHE A 142 13.00 -0.65 9.65
N SER A 143 12.87 0.01 8.48
CA SER A 143 13.46 -0.45 7.21
C SER A 143 13.11 -1.90 6.86
N LEU A 144 11.86 -2.31 7.17
CA LEU A 144 11.40 -3.67 6.96
C LEU A 144 10.95 -3.90 5.51
N THR A 145 11.11 -5.13 5.04
CA THR A 145 10.51 -5.55 3.78
C THR A 145 9.02 -5.88 3.97
N HIS A 146 8.23 -5.86 2.90
CA HIS A 146 6.82 -6.27 2.93
C HIS A 146 6.62 -7.70 3.45
N GLU A 147 7.58 -8.59 3.18
CA GLU A 147 7.56 -9.97 3.68
C GLU A 147 7.72 -10.04 5.20
N GLN A 148 8.69 -9.30 5.74
CA GLN A 148 8.93 -9.24 7.20
C GLN A 148 7.74 -8.66 7.95
N VAL A 149 7.13 -7.59 7.40
CA VAL A 149 5.92 -7.01 7.99
C VAL A 149 4.76 -8.00 7.92
N ALA A 150 4.58 -8.69 6.79
CA ALA A 150 3.54 -9.70 6.62
C ALA A 150 3.65 -10.82 7.67
N GLN A 151 4.86 -11.31 7.91
CA GLN A 151 5.14 -12.31 8.95
C GLN A 151 4.83 -11.77 10.35
N ALA A 152 5.27 -10.53 10.66
CA ALA A 152 5.06 -9.89 11.96
C ALA A 152 3.57 -9.71 12.31
N ILE A 153 2.73 -9.39 11.33
CA ILE A 153 1.28 -9.17 11.56
C ILE A 153 0.42 -10.42 11.27
N GLY A 154 1.02 -11.53 10.82
CA GLY A 154 0.31 -12.78 10.51
C GLY A 154 -0.53 -12.71 9.23
N ARG A 155 -0.11 -11.90 8.24
CA ARG A 155 -0.79 -11.78 6.93
C ARG A 155 0.10 -12.22 5.78
N SER A 156 -0.45 -12.33 4.57
CA SER A 156 0.35 -12.59 3.37
C SER A 156 1.05 -11.31 2.88
N ARG A 157 2.23 -11.46 2.25
CA ARG A 157 2.93 -10.35 1.58
C ARG A 157 2.03 -9.62 0.59
N ALA A 158 1.20 -10.37 -0.15
CA ALA A 158 0.26 -9.79 -1.11
C ALA A 158 -0.79 -8.90 -0.43
N ALA A 159 -1.30 -9.29 0.75
CA ALA A 159 -2.23 -8.48 1.53
C ALA A 159 -1.60 -7.17 2.00
N VAL A 160 -0.37 -7.20 2.52
CA VAL A 160 0.39 -6.00 2.91
C VAL A 160 0.61 -5.08 1.72
N THR A 161 1.07 -5.62 0.59
CA THR A 161 1.30 -4.83 -0.62
C THR A 161 0.01 -4.17 -1.12
N ASN A 162 -1.12 -4.90 -1.10
CA ASN A 162 -2.41 -4.36 -1.54
C ASN A 162 -2.92 -3.25 -0.61
N LEU A 163 -2.72 -3.39 0.71
CA LEU A 163 -3.08 -2.34 1.66
C LEU A 163 -2.23 -1.08 1.46
N LEU A 164 -0.91 -1.22 1.31
CA LEU A 164 -0.03 -0.08 1.08
C LEU A 164 -0.40 0.69 -0.19
N ARG A 165 -0.78 -0.02 -1.25
CA ARG A 165 -1.22 0.61 -2.51
C ARG A 165 -2.50 1.43 -2.37
N LEU A 166 -3.29 1.26 -1.31
CA LEU A 166 -4.44 2.14 -1.06
C LEU A 166 -4.03 3.59 -0.84
N LEU A 167 -2.81 3.81 -0.32
CA LEU A 167 -2.28 5.16 -0.12
C LEU A 167 -1.93 5.88 -1.43
N ASP A 168 -1.95 5.17 -2.55
CA ASP A 168 -1.76 5.71 -3.90
C ASP A 168 -3.10 6.12 -4.56
N LEU A 169 -4.24 5.92 -3.85
CA LEU A 169 -5.55 6.31 -4.33
C LEU A 169 -5.89 7.76 -3.93
N PRO A 170 -6.64 8.50 -4.77
CA PRO A 170 -7.20 9.78 -4.42
C PRO A 170 -8.03 9.75 -3.14
N ALA A 171 -8.07 10.87 -2.42
CA ALA A 171 -8.80 10.98 -1.15
C ALA A 171 -10.30 10.66 -1.29
N GLU A 172 -10.91 11.04 -2.42
CA GLU A 172 -12.31 10.75 -2.72
C GLU A 172 -12.57 9.23 -2.81
N VAL A 173 -11.67 8.49 -3.47
CA VAL A 173 -11.79 7.03 -3.58
C VAL A 173 -11.58 6.37 -2.22
N THR A 174 -10.61 6.86 -1.45
CA THR A 174 -10.35 6.39 -0.08
C THR A 174 -11.57 6.59 0.81
N SER A 175 -12.22 7.76 0.76
CA SER A 175 -13.46 8.04 1.48
C SER A 175 -14.61 7.09 1.10
N MET A 176 -14.72 6.71 -0.19
CA MET A 176 -15.70 5.71 -0.63
C MET A 176 -15.43 4.31 -0.07
N ILE A 177 -14.15 3.95 0.16
CA ILE A 177 -13.79 2.69 0.81
C ILE A 177 -14.16 2.73 2.30
N GLU A 178 -13.86 3.83 2.99
CA GLU A 178 -14.15 4.04 4.41
C GLU A 178 -15.65 4.03 4.70
N SER A 179 -16.46 4.66 3.84
CA SER A 179 -17.91 4.63 3.90
C SER A 179 -18.55 3.31 3.42
N ARG A 180 -17.74 2.35 2.97
CA ARG A 180 -18.17 1.07 2.38
C ARG A 180 -19.03 1.21 1.11
N ALA A 181 -18.99 2.37 0.45
CA ALA A 181 -19.64 2.56 -0.85
C ALA A 181 -19.00 1.70 -1.95
N ILE A 182 -17.69 1.44 -1.84
CA ILE A 182 -16.96 0.50 -2.68
C ILE A 182 -16.11 -0.44 -1.82
N SER A 183 -15.85 -1.65 -2.32
CA SER A 183 -15.04 -2.64 -1.61
C SER A 183 -13.55 -2.53 -1.93
N MET A 184 -12.71 -3.18 -1.10
CA MET A 184 -11.27 -3.34 -1.34
C MET A 184 -10.94 -3.98 -2.70
N GLY A 185 -11.81 -4.87 -3.19
CA GLY A 185 -11.66 -5.47 -4.53
C GLY A 185 -11.78 -4.44 -5.65
N HIS A 186 -12.77 -3.52 -5.53
CA HIS A 186 -12.93 -2.41 -6.46
C HIS A 186 -11.71 -1.48 -6.43
N ALA A 187 -11.26 -1.10 -5.22
CA ALA A 187 -10.07 -0.26 -5.04
C ALA A 187 -8.84 -0.84 -5.73
N ARG A 188 -8.60 -2.15 -5.59
CA ARG A 188 -7.50 -2.86 -6.24
C ARG A 188 -7.60 -2.81 -7.78
N ALA A 189 -8.78 -2.95 -8.33
CA ALA A 189 -8.98 -2.82 -9.78
C ALA A 189 -8.65 -1.40 -10.27
N LEU A 190 -9.12 -0.37 -9.55
CA LEU A 190 -8.90 1.04 -9.86
C LEU A 190 -7.42 1.46 -9.82
N LEU A 191 -6.61 0.81 -8.99
CA LEU A 191 -5.16 1.06 -8.92
C LEU A 191 -4.40 0.74 -10.22
N SER A 192 -5.04 0.01 -11.14
CA SER A 192 -4.46 -0.27 -12.47
C SER A 192 -4.58 0.90 -13.44
N LEU A 193 -5.36 1.93 -13.11
CA LEU A 193 -5.44 3.17 -13.86
C LEU A 193 -4.27 4.09 -13.46
N GLU A 194 -3.81 4.91 -14.39
CA GLU A 194 -2.71 5.84 -14.13
C GLU A 194 -3.21 7.21 -13.66
N GLU A 195 -4.37 7.65 -14.17
CA GLU A 195 -4.91 8.99 -13.89
C GLU A 195 -5.89 8.99 -12.73
N ASP A 196 -5.67 9.90 -11.78
CA ASP A 196 -6.52 10.03 -10.60
C ASP A 196 -7.95 10.47 -10.94
N ALA A 197 -8.10 11.34 -11.93
CA ALA A 197 -9.42 11.75 -12.40
C ALA A 197 -10.24 10.57 -12.92
N GLU A 198 -9.60 9.62 -13.59
CA GLU A 198 -10.26 8.41 -14.09
C GLU A 198 -10.56 7.41 -12.97
N ARG A 199 -9.66 7.29 -11.99
CA ARG A 199 -9.91 6.50 -10.76
C ARG A 199 -11.15 6.98 -10.04
N VAL A 200 -11.27 8.30 -9.81
CA VAL A 200 -12.43 8.92 -9.15
C VAL A 200 -13.70 8.71 -9.96
N ARG A 201 -13.67 8.98 -11.27
CA ARG A 201 -14.82 8.80 -12.16
C ARG A 201 -15.36 7.37 -12.14
N LEU A 202 -14.46 6.38 -12.29
CA LEU A 202 -14.88 4.98 -12.27
C LEU A 202 -15.32 4.53 -10.87
N ALA A 203 -14.70 5.01 -9.79
CA ALA A 203 -15.15 4.74 -8.42
C ALA A 203 -16.59 5.23 -8.18
N GLN A 204 -16.94 6.42 -8.65
CA GLN A 204 -18.31 6.97 -8.58
C GLN A 204 -19.29 6.11 -9.38
N MET A 205 -18.89 5.63 -10.56
CA MET A 205 -19.72 4.72 -11.36
C MET A 205 -19.93 3.37 -10.67
N VAL A 206 -18.89 2.82 -10.02
CA VAL A 206 -19.00 1.60 -9.22
C VAL A 206 -20.02 1.78 -8.11
N ALA A 207 -19.94 2.88 -7.34
CA ALA A 207 -20.85 3.16 -6.24
C ALA A 207 -22.31 3.37 -6.72
N THR A 208 -22.50 4.16 -7.80
CA THR A 208 -23.83 4.48 -8.32
C THR A 208 -24.51 3.30 -9.00
N ARG A 209 -23.74 2.52 -9.79
CA ARG A 209 -24.26 1.41 -10.60
C ARG A 209 -24.18 0.06 -9.89
N GLN A 210 -23.60 0.03 -8.70
CA GLN A 210 -23.40 -1.19 -7.90
C GLN A 210 -22.67 -2.30 -8.68
N TRP A 211 -21.63 -1.91 -9.43
CA TRP A 211 -20.87 -2.88 -10.19
C TRP A 211 -20.19 -3.91 -9.29
N SER A 212 -20.12 -5.13 -9.77
CA SER A 212 -19.28 -6.16 -9.17
C SER A 212 -17.79 -5.87 -9.40
N VAL A 213 -16.92 -6.49 -8.62
CA VAL A 213 -15.47 -6.39 -8.81
C VAL A 213 -15.07 -6.81 -10.23
N ARG A 214 -15.68 -7.88 -10.76
CA ARG A 214 -15.42 -8.36 -12.13
C ARG A 214 -15.82 -7.35 -13.21
N GLU A 215 -16.96 -6.69 -13.03
CA GLU A 215 -17.40 -5.63 -13.95
C GLU A 215 -16.44 -4.44 -13.89
N THR A 216 -16.03 -4.04 -12.69
CA THR A 216 -15.05 -2.97 -12.49
C THR A 216 -13.72 -3.31 -13.19
N GLU A 217 -13.18 -4.52 -13.02
CA GLU A 217 -11.99 -4.97 -13.72
C GLU A 217 -12.14 -4.95 -15.24
N SER A 218 -13.34 -5.27 -15.75
CA SER A 218 -13.65 -5.20 -17.19
C SER A 218 -13.62 -3.75 -17.70
N GLN A 219 -14.25 -2.82 -16.97
CA GLN A 219 -14.28 -1.39 -17.33
C GLN A 219 -12.88 -0.77 -17.25
N VAL A 220 -12.11 -1.07 -16.21
CA VAL A 220 -10.70 -0.66 -16.08
C VAL A 220 -9.87 -1.14 -17.26
N ARG A 221 -10.02 -2.39 -17.68
CA ARG A 221 -9.33 -2.92 -18.88
C ARG A 221 -9.70 -2.15 -20.14
N LYS A 222 -10.99 -1.88 -20.36
CA LYS A 222 -11.47 -1.10 -21.52
C LYS A 222 -10.87 0.30 -21.52
N ALA A 223 -10.87 0.99 -20.37
CA ALA A 223 -10.30 2.32 -20.21
C ALA A 223 -8.80 2.32 -20.53
N THR A 224 -8.04 1.37 -19.98
CA THR A 224 -6.60 1.23 -20.23
C THR A 224 -6.30 0.92 -21.72
N GLN A 225 -7.14 0.08 -22.38
CA GLN A 225 -6.98 -0.25 -23.79
C GLN A 225 -7.32 0.95 -24.70
N ALA A 226 -8.41 1.67 -24.42
CA ALA A 226 -8.78 2.89 -25.14
C ALA A 226 -7.66 3.94 -25.09
N ARG A 227 -7.04 4.12 -23.89
CA ARG A 227 -5.92 5.03 -23.73
C ARG A 227 -4.68 4.59 -24.51
N LYS A 228 -4.34 3.31 -24.48
CA LYS A 228 -3.23 2.77 -25.30
C LYS A 228 -3.48 2.95 -26.78
N ALA A 229 -4.72 2.82 -27.23
CA ALA A 229 -5.10 3.06 -28.62
C ALA A 229 -4.97 4.55 -28.99
N THR A 230 -5.33 5.47 -28.09
CA THR A 230 -5.18 6.92 -28.29
C THR A 230 -3.73 7.39 -28.16
N GLN A 231 -2.92 6.78 -27.32
CA GLN A 231 -1.48 7.06 -27.20
C GLN A 231 -0.67 6.35 -28.30
N GLY A 232 -1.11 5.21 -28.78
CA GLY A 232 -0.53 4.54 -29.95
C GLY A 232 -0.82 5.26 -31.27
N GLY A 233 -1.77 6.24 -31.26
CA GLY A 233 -2.06 7.11 -32.41
C GLY A 233 -1.25 8.40 -32.44
N ARG A 234 -0.49 8.73 -31.40
CA ARG A 234 0.52 9.77 -31.41
C ARG A 234 1.91 9.13 -31.34
N GLY A 235 2.24 8.38 -32.35
CA GLY A 235 3.64 8.16 -32.71
C GLY A 235 4.30 9.52 -32.98
N PRO A 236 5.63 9.64 -32.79
CA PRO A 236 6.35 10.86 -33.12
C PRO A 236 5.94 11.30 -34.52
N ALA A 237 5.85 12.61 -34.72
CA ALA A 237 5.47 13.22 -36.00
C ALA A 237 5.98 12.40 -37.16
N ALA A 238 5.06 12.03 -38.06
CA ALA A 238 5.33 11.13 -39.16
C ALA A 238 6.71 11.45 -39.75
N PRO A 239 7.61 10.46 -39.83
CA PRO A 239 8.93 10.73 -40.34
C PRO A 239 8.81 11.26 -41.78
N PRO A 240 9.79 12.04 -42.27
CA PRO A 240 9.78 12.56 -43.64
C PRO A 240 9.53 11.48 -44.72
N LEU A 241 9.64 10.22 -44.34
CA LEU A 241 9.29 9.07 -45.16
C LEU A 241 7.85 9.04 -45.68
N LEU A 242 6.85 9.52 -44.88
CA LEU A 242 5.45 9.58 -45.35
C LEU A 242 5.22 10.70 -46.37
N GLU A 243 5.98 11.81 -46.30
CA GLU A 243 5.98 12.84 -47.33
C GLU A 243 6.58 12.29 -48.64
N VAL A 244 7.72 11.58 -48.55
CA VAL A 244 8.36 10.93 -49.68
C VAL A 244 7.46 9.85 -50.28
N ILE A 245 6.80 9.04 -49.46
CA ILE A 245 5.84 8.00 -49.95
C ILE A 245 4.64 8.66 -50.65
N SER A 246 4.10 9.77 -50.10
CA SER A 246 2.95 10.48 -50.70
C SER A 246 3.32 11.17 -52.02
N GLU A 247 4.57 11.58 -52.18
CA GLU A 247 5.11 12.14 -53.41
C GLU A 247 5.31 11.04 -54.49
N VAL A 248 5.84 9.90 -54.07
CA VAL A 248 5.99 8.71 -54.92
C VAL A 248 4.62 8.15 -55.37
N MET A 249 3.60 8.15 -54.51
CA MET A 249 2.22 7.77 -54.81
C MET A 249 1.55 8.67 -55.85
N ARG A 250 2.06 9.88 -56.11
CA ARG A 250 1.55 10.79 -57.16
C ARG A 250 2.24 10.65 -58.51
N ALA A 251 3.30 9.85 -58.59
CA ALA A 251 4.01 9.63 -59.84
C ALA A 251 3.22 8.67 -60.73
N PRO A 252 3.01 8.98 -62.01
CA PRO A 252 2.33 8.07 -62.95
C PRO A 252 3.15 6.80 -63.15
N GLY A 253 2.49 5.64 -63.20
CA GLY A 253 3.12 4.33 -63.40
C GLY A 253 3.64 3.64 -62.14
N MET A 254 3.28 4.12 -60.94
CA MET A 254 3.63 3.44 -59.68
C MET A 254 2.40 3.12 -58.84
N ARG A 255 2.38 1.93 -58.25
CA ARG A 255 1.39 1.52 -57.25
C ARG A 255 2.13 1.22 -55.93
N VAL A 256 1.67 1.83 -54.83
CA VAL A 256 2.30 1.66 -53.51
C VAL A 256 1.30 1.04 -52.56
N GLU A 257 1.67 -0.09 -51.92
CA GLU A 257 0.90 -0.75 -50.89
C GLU A 257 1.68 -0.74 -49.57
N LEU A 258 1.05 -0.25 -48.49
CA LEU A 258 1.59 -0.27 -47.15
C LEU A 258 0.89 -1.34 -46.31
N HIS A 259 1.63 -2.37 -45.90
CA HIS A 259 1.16 -3.40 -44.99
C HIS A 259 1.79 -3.17 -43.61
N GLN A 260 1.07 -2.55 -42.66
CA GLN A 260 1.54 -2.29 -41.32
C GLN A 260 0.88 -3.26 -40.33
N ARG A 261 1.68 -3.86 -39.45
CA ARG A 261 1.23 -4.70 -38.32
C ARG A 261 0.95 -3.86 -37.09
N ALA A 262 0.12 -4.37 -36.18
CA ALA A 262 -0.25 -3.69 -34.93
C ALA A 262 0.94 -3.35 -33.97
N ASN A 263 2.08 -4.02 -34.16
CA ASN A 263 3.32 -3.77 -33.41
C ASN A 263 4.23 -2.69 -34.00
N GLY A 264 3.76 -1.96 -35.04
CA GLY A 264 4.52 -0.90 -35.71
C GLY A 264 5.49 -1.40 -36.80
N THR A 265 5.70 -2.70 -36.96
CA THR A 265 6.48 -3.27 -38.07
C THR A 265 5.63 -3.34 -39.34
N GLY A 266 6.24 -3.17 -40.50
CA GLY A 266 5.50 -3.17 -41.75
C GLY A 266 6.36 -3.51 -42.95
N LYS A 267 5.66 -3.61 -44.11
CA LYS A 267 6.25 -3.84 -45.43
C LYS A 267 5.64 -2.81 -46.37
N ILE A 268 6.48 -2.17 -47.15
CA ILE A 268 6.06 -1.31 -48.27
C ILE A 268 6.37 -2.07 -49.53
N VAL A 269 5.38 -2.18 -50.40
CA VAL A 269 5.51 -2.77 -51.72
C VAL A 269 5.26 -1.69 -52.75
N ILE A 270 6.21 -1.47 -53.66
CA ILE A 270 6.10 -0.52 -54.74
C ILE A 270 6.17 -1.32 -56.05
N GLU A 271 5.08 -1.30 -56.78
CA GLU A 271 5.01 -1.87 -58.12
C GLU A 271 5.29 -0.77 -59.15
N PHE A 272 6.05 -1.06 -60.17
CA PHE A 272 6.42 -0.16 -61.27
C PHE A 272 6.22 -0.84 -62.60
N ASP A 273 5.86 -0.07 -63.66
CA ASP A 273 5.47 -0.62 -64.97
C ASP A 273 6.67 -0.82 -65.89
N ASP A 274 7.79 -0.11 -65.66
CA ASP A 274 8.99 -0.20 -66.49
C ASP A 274 10.30 0.01 -65.74
N ALA A 275 11.43 -0.31 -66.39
CA ALA A 275 12.77 -0.19 -65.81
C ALA A 275 13.21 1.26 -65.57
N GLN A 276 12.71 2.20 -66.31
CA GLN A 276 13.06 3.60 -66.24
C GLN A 276 12.42 4.23 -64.97
N THR A 277 11.18 3.87 -64.68
CA THR A 277 10.45 4.23 -63.46
C THR A 277 11.12 3.61 -62.20
N ARG A 278 11.61 2.37 -62.30
CA ARG A 278 12.37 1.73 -61.21
C ARG A 278 13.65 2.49 -60.91
N ASP A 279 14.44 2.82 -61.93
CA ASP A 279 15.72 3.45 -61.74
C ASP A 279 15.60 4.88 -61.17
N ALA A 280 14.58 5.62 -61.64
CA ALA A 280 14.23 6.94 -61.09
C ALA A 280 13.78 6.85 -59.62
N LEU A 281 13.07 5.76 -59.23
CA LEU A 281 12.69 5.53 -57.82
C LEU A 281 13.91 5.24 -56.93
N LEU A 282 14.84 4.40 -57.41
CA LEU A 282 16.06 4.05 -56.67
C LEU A 282 16.98 5.26 -56.47
N GLU A 283 17.07 6.15 -57.44
CA GLU A 283 17.84 7.39 -57.39
C GLU A 283 17.26 8.37 -56.35
N ARG A 284 15.91 8.46 -56.22
CA ARG A 284 15.21 9.30 -55.24
C ARG A 284 15.26 8.75 -53.82
N LEU A 285 15.26 7.41 -53.66
CA LEU A 285 15.35 6.79 -52.34
C LEU A 285 16.76 6.87 -51.76
N GLY A 286 17.76 7.22 -52.56
CA GLY A 286 19.16 7.31 -52.12
C GLY A 286 19.76 5.97 -51.71
N PRO A 287 21.01 5.94 -51.27
CA PRO A 287 21.64 4.70 -50.80
C PRO A 287 20.96 4.27 -49.52
N LEU A 288 20.16 3.18 -49.63
CA LEU A 288 19.58 2.47 -48.49
C LEU A 288 20.74 1.99 -47.61
N GLY A 289 20.93 2.62 -46.47
CA GLY A 289 21.95 2.23 -45.49
C GLY A 289 21.80 0.76 -45.13
N ARG A 290 22.93 0.08 -45.03
CA ARG A 290 23.07 -1.31 -44.56
C ARG A 290 22.76 -1.42 -43.08
#